data_385febc2ea85771d0cdc4f2521631233
#
_entry.id   385febc2ea85771d0cdc4f2521631233
#
_cell.length_a   1.000
_cell.length_b   1.000
_cell.length_c   1.000
_cell.angle_alpha   90.00
_cell.angle_beta   90.00
_cell.angle_gamma   90.00
#
_symmetry.space_group_name_H-M   'P 1'
#
loop_
_entity.id
_entity.type
_entity.pdbx_description
1 polymer ?
#
loop_
_entity_poly.entity_id
_entity_poly.type
_entity_poly.pdbx_seq_one_letter_code
_entity_poly.pdbx_strand_id
1 'polypeptide(L)'
;LQPPYQGFLAGIGPRRYPARAMADPVILAVPKGRILEEVQPLLERAGIRPEAAFFDESSRALQFKTDRPDIELIRVRAFDVATFVAHGAAQLGIVGSDVLMEFDYSELYAPVDLGIGHCRISVAEPKDMAAGDDPREWSHVRVATKYPHITARHFEARGVQAECVKLNGAMEIAPVLGLAGRIVDLVSSGKTLKENGLVEVEVIAEISARLIVNRAAFKTRADTLGPLVAAFRAAAEALRDAA
;
A
#
# COMPACT_ATOMS: atom_id res chain seq x y z
N LEU A 1 40.97 -2.21 -36.23
CA LEU A 1 40.53 -2.59 -34.87
C LEU A 1 39.00 -2.49 -34.82
N GLN A 2 38.30 -3.62 -35.06
CA GLN A 2 36.86 -3.72 -34.91
C GLN A 2 36.53 -4.09 -33.44
N PRO A 3 35.45 -3.54 -32.83
CA PRO A 3 35.06 -3.88 -31.46
C PRO A 3 34.38 -5.27 -31.38
N PRO A 4 34.58 -6.04 -30.32
CA PRO A 4 34.18 -7.45 -30.18
C PRO A 4 32.75 -7.67 -29.64
N TYR A 5 31.74 -6.95 -30.12
CA TYR A 5 30.35 -7.10 -29.63
C TYR A 5 29.31 -7.44 -30.72
N GLN A 6 29.66 -8.31 -31.67
CA GLN A 6 28.70 -8.80 -32.68
C GLN A 6 28.36 -10.28 -32.52
N GLY A 7 28.07 -10.76 -31.32
CA GLY A 7 27.80 -12.19 -31.09
C GLY A 7 26.67 -12.57 -30.15
N PHE A 8 25.87 -11.63 -29.60
CA PHE A 8 24.95 -12.00 -28.50
C PHE A 8 23.45 -11.75 -28.71
N LEU A 9 23.01 -11.42 -29.93
CA LEU A 9 21.58 -11.18 -30.23
C LEU A 9 20.92 -12.22 -31.15
N ALA A 10 21.57 -13.34 -31.42
CA ALA A 10 20.99 -14.45 -32.20
C ALA A 10 20.42 -15.51 -31.25
N GLY A 11 19.18 -15.36 -30.80
CA GLY A 11 18.51 -16.43 -30.03
C GLY A 11 17.29 -16.05 -29.20
N ILE A 12 16.93 -14.79 -29.09
CA ILE A 12 15.68 -14.43 -28.40
C ILE A 12 14.59 -14.19 -29.48
N GLY A 13 14.08 -15.30 -30.03
CA GLY A 13 12.83 -15.23 -30.77
C GLY A 13 11.70 -14.72 -29.84
N PRO A 14 10.65 -14.05 -30.40
CA PRO A 14 9.54 -13.59 -29.59
C PRO A 14 8.98 -14.77 -28.83
N ARG A 15 9.04 -14.74 -27.49
CA ARG A 15 8.32 -15.72 -26.64
C ARG A 15 6.86 -15.63 -27.02
N ARG A 16 6.39 -16.59 -27.80
CA ARG A 16 4.96 -16.78 -28.00
C ARG A 16 4.39 -17.23 -26.65
N TYR A 17 3.82 -16.29 -25.91
CA TYR A 17 2.92 -16.65 -24.83
C TYR A 17 1.75 -17.39 -25.47
N PRO A 18 1.35 -18.59 -24.97
CA PRO A 18 0.22 -19.30 -25.52
C PRO A 18 -0.99 -18.36 -25.51
N ALA A 19 -1.70 -18.28 -26.63
CA ALA A 19 -2.97 -17.58 -26.70
C ALA A 19 -3.92 -18.21 -25.68
N ARG A 20 -4.28 -17.45 -24.67
CA ARG A 20 -5.07 -17.89 -23.52
C ARG A 20 -6.52 -18.15 -23.95
N ALA A 21 -6.92 -19.39 -23.98
CA ALA A 21 -8.21 -19.88 -24.45
C ALA A 21 -9.30 -19.95 -23.38
N MET A 22 -9.22 -19.20 -22.33
CA MET A 22 -10.28 -18.79 -21.39
C MET A 22 -9.85 -17.44 -20.82
N ALA A 23 -10.79 -16.54 -20.55
CA ALA A 23 -10.43 -15.27 -19.93
C ALA A 23 -9.71 -15.56 -18.61
N ASP A 24 -8.46 -15.07 -18.52
CA ASP A 24 -7.67 -15.26 -17.31
C ASP A 24 -8.46 -14.81 -16.08
N PRO A 25 -8.36 -15.52 -14.95
CA PRO A 25 -8.98 -15.08 -13.71
C PRO A 25 -8.53 -13.66 -13.36
N VAL A 26 -9.41 -12.90 -12.76
CA VAL A 26 -9.07 -11.62 -12.18
C VAL A 26 -8.22 -11.90 -10.94
N ILE A 27 -7.03 -11.34 -10.89
CA ILE A 27 -6.18 -11.41 -9.70
C ILE A 27 -6.44 -10.18 -8.84
N LEU A 28 -6.89 -10.42 -7.60
CA LEU A 28 -7.04 -9.41 -6.56
C LEU A 28 -5.87 -9.53 -5.57
N ALA A 29 -5.04 -8.50 -5.52
CA ALA A 29 -3.93 -8.43 -4.57
C ALA A 29 -4.39 -7.84 -3.22
N VAL A 30 -4.10 -8.54 -2.12
CA VAL A 30 -4.48 -8.15 -0.76
C VAL A 30 -3.22 -8.07 0.11
N PRO A 31 -3.07 -7.03 0.95
CA PRO A 31 -1.91 -6.90 1.82
C PRO A 31 -2.00 -7.82 3.04
N LYS A 32 -0.84 -8.24 3.55
CA LYS A 32 -0.72 -8.87 4.88
C LYS A 32 -0.94 -7.83 5.99
N GLY A 33 -1.28 -8.31 7.19
CA GLY A 33 -1.43 -7.49 8.39
C GLY A 33 -2.85 -6.96 8.56
N ARG A 34 -3.03 -5.83 9.25
CA ARG A 34 -4.32 -5.33 9.71
C ARG A 34 -5.43 -5.28 8.64
N ILE A 35 -5.11 -4.84 7.42
CA ILE A 35 -6.12 -4.83 6.35
C ILE A 35 -6.61 -6.26 6.04
N LEU A 36 -5.75 -7.28 6.12
CA LEU A 36 -6.15 -8.68 5.94
C LEU A 36 -7.17 -9.12 6.99
N GLU A 37 -6.99 -8.69 8.22
CA GLU A 37 -7.92 -9.00 9.32
C GLU A 37 -9.28 -8.35 9.11
N GLU A 38 -9.30 -7.11 8.61
CA GLU A 38 -10.51 -6.32 8.44
C GLU A 38 -11.22 -6.54 7.08
N VAL A 39 -10.57 -7.17 6.09
CA VAL A 39 -11.09 -7.29 4.71
C VAL A 39 -12.14 -8.39 4.56
N GLN A 40 -12.20 -9.36 5.45
CA GLN A 40 -13.06 -10.54 5.31
C GLN A 40 -14.54 -10.16 5.08
N PRO A 41 -15.19 -9.29 5.87
CA PRO A 41 -16.58 -8.91 5.66
C PRO A 41 -16.82 -8.23 4.30
N LEU A 42 -15.82 -7.49 3.79
CA LEU A 42 -15.90 -6.86 2.47
C LEU A 42 -15.87 -7.89 1.34
N LEU A 43 -14.97 -8.87 1.42
CA LEU A 43 -14.88 -9.95 0.43
C LEU A 43 -16.18 -10.76 0.40
N GLU A 44 -16.70 -11.14 1.57
CA GLU A 44 -17.95 -11.91 1.68
C GLU A 44 -19.14 -11.15 1.07
N ARG A 45 -19.29 -9.85 1.38
CA ARG A 45 -20.35 -9.00 0.82
C ARG A 45 -20.16 -8.74 -0.68
N ALA A 46 -18.92 -8.71 -1.16
CA ALA A 46 -18.62 -8.62 -2.60
C ALA A 46 -18.81 -9.96 -3.33
N GLY A 47 -19.24 -11.03 -2.65
CA GLY A 47 -19.46 -12.37 -3.21
C GLY A 47 -18.15 -13.09 -3.55
N ILE A 48 -17.12 -12.90 -2.75
CA ILE A 48 -15.80 -13.55 -2.92
C ILE A 48 -15.46 -14.26 -1.62
N ARG A 49 -15.37 -15.59 -1.67
CA ARG A 49 -14.98 -16.42 -0.52
C ARG A 49 -13.69 -17.15 -0.82
N PRO A 50 -12.57 -16.67 -0.25
CA PRO A 50 -11.29 -17.36 -0.42
C PRO A 50 -11.26 -18.66 0.38
N GLU A 51 -10.37 -19.57 -0.02
CA GLU A 51 -10.03 -20.76 0.77
C GLU A 51 -9.47 -20.37 2.16
N ALA A 52 -9.68 -21.23 3.15
CA ALA A 52 -9.36 -20.95 4.55
C ALA A 52 -7.88 -20.55 4.76
N ALA A 53 -6.96 -21.12 3.99
CA ALA A 53 -5.53 -20.81 4.03
C ALA A 53 -5.21 -19.34 3.72
N PHE A 54 -6.13 -18.58 3.11
CA PHE A 54 -5.93 -17.16 2.83
C PHE A 54 -5.81 -16.31 4.09
N PHE A 55 -6.59 -16.62 5.13
CA PHE A 55 -6.54 -15.91 6.42
C PHE A 55 -5.56 -16.54 7.43
N ASP A 56 -5.00 -17.70 7.11
CA ASP A 56 -3.98 -18.34 7.96
C ASP A 56 -2.62 -17.65 7.76
N GLU A 57 -2.18 -16.89 8.76
CA GLU A 57 -0.89 -16.21 8.74
C GLU A 57 0.31 -17.16 8.73
N SER A 58 0.14 -18.39 9.20
CA SER A 58 1.19 -19.42 9.18
C SER A 58 1.43 -19.99 7.77
N SER A 59 0.43 -19.86 6.88
CA SER A 59 0.53 -20.31 5.50
C SER A 59 1.56 -19.50 4.72
N ARG A 60 2.48 -20.21 4.05
CA ARG A 60 3.46 -19.61 3.14
C ARG A 60 2.97 -19.48 1.71
N ALA A 61 1.74 -19.94 1.42
CA ALA A 61 1.12 -19.72 0.12
C ALA A 61 0.95 -18.21 -0.14
N LEU A 62 1.13 -17.81 -1.38
CA LEU A 62 0.99 -16.43 -1.84
C LEU A 62 -0.18 -16.25 -2.80
N GLN A 63 -0.69 -17.35 -3.38
CA GLN A 63 -1.82 -17.38 -4.31
C GLN A 63 -2.88 -18.33 -3.76
N PHE A 64 -4.13 -17.91 -3.84
CA PHE A 64 -5.26 -18.58 -3.21
C PHE A 64 -6.45 -18.61 -4.15
N LYS A 65 -7.16 -19.73 -4.17
CA LYS A 65 -8.42 -19.88 -4.91
C LYS A 65 -9.57 -19.26 -4.13
N THR A 66 -10.66 -18.99 -4.85
CA THR A 66 -11.93 -18.58 -4.26
C THR A 66 -13.04 -19.54 -4.68
N ASP A 67 -14.25 -19.37 -4.13
CA ASP A 67 -15.46 -20.04 -4.57
C ASP A 67 -15.87 -19.63 -6.01
N ARG A 68 -15.21 -18.61 -6.56
CA ARG A 68 -15.38 -18.13 -7.95
C ARG A 68 -14.17 -18.52 -8.80
N PRO A 69 -14.34 -19.35 -9.85
CA PRO A 69 -13.23 -19.77 -10.71
C PRO A 69 -12.63 -18.64 -11.55
N ASP A 70 -13.35 -17.51 -11.68
CA ASP A 70 -12.93 -16.31 -12.41
C ASP A 70 -12.15 -15.32 -11.53
N ILE A 71 -11.93 -15.61 -10.23
CA ILE A 71 -11.21 -14.73 -9.30
C ILE A 71 -10.19 -15.54 -8.48
N GLU A 72 -8.96 -15.06 -8.49
CA GLU A 72 -7.89 -15.55 -7.61
C GLU A 72 -7.36 -14.43 -6.73
N LEU A 73 -6.89 -14.75 -5.53
CA LEU A 73 -6.30 -13.81 -4.60
C LEU A 73 -4.79 -14.03 -4.51
N ILE A 74 -4.04 -12.94 -4.39
CA ILE A 74 -2.65 -12.99 -3.95
C ILE A 74 -2.48 -12.22 -2.65
N ARG A 75 -1.63 -12.74 -1.75
CA ARG A 75 -1.34 -12.14 -0.45
C ARG A 75 0.12 -11.70 -0.39
N VAL A 76 0.36 -10.39 -0.46
CA VAL A 76 1.68 -9.79 -0.58
C VAL A 76 1.87 -8.67 0.46
N ARG A 77 3.02 -7.96 0.45
CA ARG A 77 3.20 -6.77 1.30
C ARG A 77 2.44 -5.59 0.73
N ALA A 78 2.00 -4.65 1.59
CA ALA A 78 1.18 -3.51 1.19
C ALA A 78 1.80 -2.70 0.03
N PHE A 79 3.10 -2.41 0.10
CA PHE A 79 3.81 -1.70 -0.97
C PHE A 79 3.85 -2.48 -2.29
N ASP A 80 3.95 -3.81 -2.21
CA ASP A 80 3.98 -4.67 -3.39
C ASP A 80 2.61 -4.74 -4.08
N VAL A 81 1.48 -4.62 -3.33
CA VAL A 81 0.14 -4.60 -3.92
C VAL A 81 0.03 -3.54 -5.01
N ALA A 82 0.42 -2.29 -4.71
CA ALA A 82 0.37 -1.19 -5.67
C ALA A 82 1.23 -1.49 -6.91
N THR A 83 2.42 -2.05 -6.71
CA THR A 83 3.35 -2.44 -7.77
C THR A 83 2.77 -3.54 -8.65
N PHE A 84 2.21 -4.62 -8.06
CA PHE A 84 1.59 -5.71 -8.84
C PHE A 84 0.42 -5.20 -9.69
N VAL A 85 -0.39 -4.28 -9.14
CA VAL A 85 -1.52 -3.72 -9.89
C VAL A 85 -1.04 -2.71 -10.94
N ALA A 86 -0.10 -1.82 -10.63
CA ALA A 86 0.42 -0.84 -11.59
C ALA A 86 1.01 -1.52 -12.83
N HIS A 87 1.74 -2.60 -12.65
CA HIS A 87 2.35 -3.36 -13.75
C HIS A 87 1.41 -4.42 -14.39
N GLY A 88 0.14 -4.48 -13.98
CA GLY A 88 -0.88 -5.35 -14.60
C GLY A 88 -0.74 -6.83 -14.24
N ALA A 89 0.13 -7.19 -13.31
CA ALA A 89 0.25 -8.56 -12.80
C ALA A 89 -0.98 -8.95 -11.96
N ALA A 90 -1.60 -7.99 -11.27
CA ALA A 90 -2.94 -8.07 -10.72
C ALA A 90 -3.83 -7.00 -11.35
N GLN A 91 -5.12 -7.29 -11.54
CA GLN A 91 -6.07 -6.34 -12.11
C GLN A 91 -6.67 -5.44 -11.05
N LEU A 92 -6.84 -5.97 -9.84
CA LEU A 92 -7.39 -5.30 -8.67
C LEU A 92 -6.43 -5.42 -7.49
N GLY A 93 -6.52 -4.51 -6.54
CA GLY A 93 -5.81 -4.61 -5.27
C GLY A 93 -6.50 -3.84 -4.16
N ILE A 94 -6.17 -4.19 -2.93
CA ILE A 94 -6.57 -3.47 -1.73
C ILE A 94 -5.30 -2.92 -1.09
N VAL A 95 -5.24 -1.61 -0.84
CA VAL A 95 -4.04 -0.96 -0.31
C VAL A 95 -4.42 0.29 0.48
N GLY A 96 -3.63 0.65 1.48
CA GLY A 96 -3.81 1.91 2.19
C GLY A 96 -3.55 3.11 1.28
N SER A 97 -4.24 4.21 1.52
CA SER A 97 -4.04 5.47 0.78
C SER A 97 -2.62 6.04 0.98
N ASP A 98 -1.93 5.67 2.06
CA ASP A 98 -0.51 5.97 2.30
C ASP A 98 0.39 5.47 1.17
N VAL A 99 0.18 4.24 0.71
CA VAL A 99 0.96 3.66 -0.39
C VAL A 99 0.69 4.38 -1.71
N LEU A 100 -0.57 4.76 -1.97
CA LEU A 100 -0.92 5.54 -3.16
C LEU A 100 -0.27 6.92 -3.15
N MET A 101 -0.28 7.58 -1.99
CA MET A 101 0.36 8.88 -1.80
C MET A 101 1.88 8.81 -1.92
N GLU A 102 2.50 7.69 -1.51
CA GLU A 102 3.95 7.52 -1.57
C GLU A 102 4.44 7.27 -3.00
N PHE A 103 3.77 6.41 -3.78
CA PHE A 103 4.24 6.01 -5.10
C PHE A 103 3.67 6.81 -6.25
N ASP A 104 2.47 7.36 -6.11
CA ASP A 104 1.79 8.18 -7.13
C ASP A 104 1.80 7.56 -8.55
N TYR A 105 1.49 6.26 -8.63
CA TYR A 105 1.45 5.54 -9.90
C TYR A 105 0.30 6.00 -10.80
N SER A 106 0.61 6.53 -11.98
CA SER A 106 -0.37 6.98 -12.97
C SER A 106 -1.25 5.86 -13.54
N GLU A 107 -0.76 4.61 -13.48
CA GLU A 107 -1.42 3.39 -13.94
C GLU A 107 -2.53 2.90 -13.00
N LEU A 108 -2.62 3.49 -11.82
CA LEU A 108 -3.63 3.12 -10.82
C LEU A 108 -4.85 4.04 -10.88
N TYR A 109 -6.00 3.44 -10.64
CA TYR A 109 -7.26 4.12 -10.36
C TYR A 109 -7.81 3.59 -9.04
N ALA A 110 -8.18 4.48 -8.12
CA ALA A 110 -8.70 4.13 -6.78
C ALA A 110 -10.18 4.51 -6.65
N PRO A 111 -11.11 3.70 -7.21
CA PRO A 111 -12.52 4.07 -7.33
C PRO A 111 -13.33 3.96 -6.04
N VAL A 112 -12.84 3.25 -5.01
CA VAL A 112 -13.60 2.96 -3.80
C VAL A 112 -12.73 3.16 -2.57
N ASP A 113 -13.23 3.94 -1.62
CA ASP A 113 -12.79 3.93 -0.23
C ASP A 113 -13.50 2.80 0.50
N LEU A 114 -12.75 1.85 1.04
CA LEU A 114 -13.30 0.64 1.64
C LEU A 114 -13.76 0.83 3.09
N GLY A 115 -13.41 1.96 3.73
CA GLY A 115 -13.81 2.27 5.09
C GLY A 115 -13.20 1.35 6.15
N ILE A 116 -12.07 0.72 5.85
CA ILE A 116 -11.31 -0.12 6.78
C ILE A 116 -9.84 0.32 6.83
N GLY A 117 -9.07 -0.24 7.77
CA GLY A 117 -7.65 0.04 7.92
C GLY A 117 -7.36 1.47 8.36
N HIS A 118 -8.28 2.12 9.06
CA HIS A 118 -8.15 3.51 9.49
C HIS A 118 -6.93 3.72 10.38
N CYS A 119 -6.09 4.67 9.99
CA CYS A 119 -4.97 5.18 10.74
C CYS A 119 -4.61 6.56 10.19
N ARG A 120 -3.55 7.15 10.71
CA ARG A 120 -3.01 8.41 10.19
C ARG A 120 -1.52 8.30 9.98
N ILE A 121 -0.98 9.04 9.03
CA ILE A 121 0.46 9.24 8.89
C ILE A 121 0.82 10.51 9.63
N SER A 122 1.81 10.42 10.51
CA SER A 122 2.12 11.50 11.45
C SER A 122 3.60 11.68 11.65
N VAL A 123 3.99 12.92 12.02
CA VAL A 123 5.30 13.24 12.56
C VAL A 123 5.28 12.93 14.04
N ALA A 124 6.30 12.22 14.53
CA ALA A 124 6.50 11.97 15.94
C ALA A 124 7.98 12.21 16.32
N GLU A 125 8.21 12.59 17.59
CA GLU A 125 9.54 12.87 18.11
C GLU A 125 9.64 12.47 19.59
N PRO A 126 10.86 12.39 20.16
CA PRO A 126 11.06 12.15 21.57
C PRO A 126 10.31 13.18 22.44
N LYS A 127 9.67 12.70 23.50
CA LYS A 127 8.87 13.54 24.39
C LYS A 127 9.67 14.72 24.97
N ASP A 128 10.94 14.48 25.30
CA ASP A 128 11.80 15.50 25.88
C ASP A 128 12.17 16.58 24.85
N MET A 129 12.28 16.22 23.58
CA MET A 129 12.50 17.13 22.48
C MET A 129 11.24 17.97 22.21
N ALA A 130 10.07 17.34 22.15
CA ALA A 130 8.79 17.99 21.89
C ALA A 130 8.44 19.08 22.92
N ALA A 131 8.92 18.97 24.16
CA ALA A 131 8.67 19.95 25.21
C ALA A 131 9.29 21.35 24.94
N GLY A 132 10.30 21.43 24.05
CA GLY A 132 10.99 22.68 23.72
C GLY A 132 11.02 22.98 22.21
N ASP A 133 10.40 22.18 21.38
CA ASP A 133 10.44 22.28 19.93
C ASP A 133 9.17 22.91 19.36
N ASP A 134 9.32 23.92 18.50
CA ASP A 134 8.21 24.54 17.79
C ASP A 134 8.29 24.19 16.29
N PRO A 135 7.32 23.42 15.74
CA PRO A 135 7.30 23.07 14.33
C PRO A 135 7.35 24.26 13.35
N ARG A 136 6.97 25.46 13.82
CA ARG A 136 7.02 26.69 13.02
C ARG A 136 8.43 27.25 12.84
N GLU A 137 9.36 26.85 13.69
CA GLU A 137 10.77 27.29 13.66
C GLU A 137 11.68 26.31 12.89
N TRP A 138 11.13 25.20 12.39
CA TRP A 138 11.91 24.23 11.64
C TRP A 138 12.38 24.78 10.30
N SER A 139 13.67 24.75 10.05
CA SER A 139 14.27 25.07 8.75
C SER A 139 14.89 23.84 8.08
N HIS A 140 15.39 22.91 8.89
CA HIS A 140 15.97 21.64 8.46
C HIS A 140 15.63 20.56 9.48
N VAL A 141 15.20 19.40 9.01
CA VAL A 141 14.89 18.23 9.84
C VAL A 141 15.47 16.96 9.25
N ARG A 142 15.97 16.05 10.11
CA ARG A 142 16.30 14.70 9.72
C ARG A 142 15.22 13.75 10.23
N VAL A 143 14.62 12.98 9.32
CA VAL A 143 13.42 12.17 9.59
C VAL A 143 13.64 10.73 9.16
N ALA A 144 13.46 9.77 10.07
CA ALA A 144 13.40 8.37 9.71
C ALA A 144 11.98 8.00 9.28
N THR A 145 11.83 7.38 8.12
CA THR A 145 10.51 7.12 7.55
C THR A 145 10.49 5.96 6.57
N LYS A 146 9.35 5.32 6.47
CA LYS A 146 9.01 4.40 5.37
C LYS A 146 8.47 5.13 4.14
N TYR A 147 8.10 6.41 4.29
CA TYR A 147 7.38 7.25 3.34
C TYR A 147 8.19 8.50 2.94
N PRO A 148 9.35 8.33 2.27
CA PRO A 148 10.22 9.48 1.97
C PRO A 148 9.56 10.53 1.07
N HIS A 149 8.72 10.14 0.10
CA HIS A 149 8.08 11.11 -0.80
C HIS A 149 6.98 11.91 -0.09
N ILE A 150 6.13 11.25 0.72
CA ILE A 150 5.13 11.95 1.55
C ILE A 150 5.84 12.90 2.50
N THR A 151 6.87 12.42 3.19
CA THR A 151 7.63 13.20 4.16
C THR A 151 8.27 14.44 3.50
N ALA A 152 8.97 14.26 2.38
CA ALA A 152 9.61 15.36 1.67
C ALA A 152 8.57 16.42 1.24
N ARG A 153 7.48 16.01 0.59
CA ARG A 153 6.40 16.92 0.17
C ARG A 153 5.76 17.68 1.32
N HIS A 154 5.57 17.00 2.46
CA HIS A 154 4.98 17.64 3.64
C HIS A 154 5.84 18.78 4.19
N PHE A 155 7.14 18.53 4.36
CA PHE A 155 8.07 19.53 4.86
C PHE A 155 8.38 20.62 3.83
N GLU A 156 8.52 20.25 2.55
CA GLU A 156 8.74 21.20 1.45
C GLU A 156 7.60 22.21 1.32
N ALA A 157 6.34 21.78 1.47
CA ALA A 157 5.18 22.66 1.44
C ALA A 157 5.22 23.76 2.53
N ARG A 158 6.06 23.60 3.57
CA ARG A 158 6.28 24.55 4.66
C ARG A 158 7.60 25.28 4.55
N GLY A 159 8.37 25.06 3.50
CA GLY A 159 9.71 25.63 3.34
C GLY A 159 10.77 24.98 4.23
N VAL A 160 10.51 23.79 4.77
CA VAL A 160 11.43 23.04 5.63
C VAL A 160 12.18 22.02 4.78
N GLN A 161 13.51 21.98 4.90
CA GLN A 161 14.33 20.97 4.25
C GLN A 161 14.31 19.67 5.06
N ALA A 162 13.80 18.59 4.50
CA ALA A 162 13.77 17.27 5.14
C ALA A 162 14.84 16.32 4.56
N GLU A 163 15.76 15.88 5.42
CA GLU A 163 16.65 14.75 5.11
C GLU A 163 15.97 13.45 5.53
N CYS A 164 15.45 12.70 4.55
CA CYS A 164 14.74 11.44 4.80
C CYS A 164 15.70 10.26 4.88
N VAL A 165 15.73 9.59 6.03
CA VAL A 165 16.43 8.32 6.24
C VAL A 165 15.40 7.19 6.06
N LYS A 166 15.48 6.48 4.93
CA LYS A 166 14.52 5.42 4.61
C LYS A 166 14.75 4.17 5.44
N LEU A 167 13.74 3.78 6.21
CA LEU A 167 13.66 2.51 6.93
C LEU A 167 12.43 1.72 6.45
N ASN A 168 12.40 0.42 6.72
CA ASN A 168 11.26 -0.45 6.36
C ASN A 168 10.39 -0.83 7.56
N GLY A 169 10.83 -0.51 8.77
CA GLY A 169 10.15 -0.77 10.04
C GLY A 169 10.99 -0.33 11.22
N ALA A 170 10.43 -0.43 12.43
CA ALA A 170 11.08 -0.03 13.68
C ALA A 170 11.61 1.42 13.66
N MET A 171 10.82 2.35 13.11
CA MET A 171 11.18 3.77 13.04
C MET A 171 11.45 4.36 14.41
N GLU A 172 10.74 3.89 15.44
CA GLU A 172 10.76 4.38 16.82
C GLU A 172 12.15 4.28 17.46
N ILE A 173 13.00 3.37 16.98
CA ILE A 173 14.36 3.23 17.49
C ILE A 173 15.33 4.27 16.89
N ALA A 174 14.98 4.90 15.79
CA ALA A 174 15.87 5.84 15.10
C ALA A 174 16.26 7.05 15.95
N PRO A 175 15.36 7.71 16.70
CA PRO A 175 15.73 8.79 17.59
C PRO A 175 16.62 8.33 18.76
N VAL A 176 16.35 7.15 19.31
CA VAL A 176 17.13 6.58 20.43
C VAL A 176 18.59 6.34 20.04
N LEU A 177 18.81 5.92 18.79
CA LEU A 177 20.15 5.68 18.25
C LEU A 177 20.80 6.92 17.63
N GLY A 178 20.14 8.08 17.66
CA GLY A 178 20.65 9.31 17.06
C GLY A 178 20.69 9.32 15.54
N LEU A 179 19.95 8.40 14.88
CA LEU A 179 19.89 8.31 13.43
C LEU A 179 19.07 9.46 12.83
N ALA A 180 17.98 9.84 13.47
CA ALA A 180 17.12 10.95 13.10
C ALA A 180 16.45 11.52 14.36
N GLY A 181 16.20 12.83 14.40
CA GLY A 181 15.49 13.44 15.53
C GLY A 181 14.00 13.18 15.53
N ARG A 182 13.43 12.90 14.35
CA ARG A 182 11.99 12.71 14.15
C ARG A 182 11.73 11.48 13.31
N ILE A 183 10.50 10.99 13.41
CA ILE A 183 10.00 9.90 12.53
C ILE A 183 8.72 10.36 11.85
N VAL A 184 8.46 9.78 10.66
CA VAL A 184 7.16 9.82 10.00
C VAL A 184 6.74 8.39 9.73
N ASP A 185 5.64 7.97 10.37
CA ASP A 185 5.10 6.63 10.21
C ASP A 185 3.58 6.62 10.44
N LEU A 186 2.95 5.45 10.20
CA LEU A 186 1.54 5.23 10.46
C LEU A 186 1.28 5.12 11.97
N VAL A 187 0.31 5.87 12.41
CA VAL A 187 -0.16 5.87 13.80
C VAL A 187 -1.64 5.46 13.81
N SER A 188 -1.95 4.37 14.50
CA SER A 188 -3.32 3.93 14.75
C SER A 188 -3.74 4.39 16.16
N SER A 189 -3.38 3.64 17.19
CA SER A 189 -3.67 3.97 18.60
C SER A 189 -2.61 4.86 19.27
N GLY A 190 -1.43 5.00 18.67
CA GLY A 190 -0.28 5.69 19.28
C GLY A 190 0.42 4.90 20.40
N LYS A 191 -0.01 3.66 20.67
CA LYS A 191 0.57 2.83 21.74
C LYS A 191 2.06 2.58 21.54
N THR A 192 2.49 2.23 20.32
CA THR A 192 3.90 1.98 19.98
C THR A 192 4.76 3.23 20.21
N LEU A 193 4.28 4.39 19.79
CA LEU A 193 4.99 5.66 20.04
C LEU A 193 5.19 5.87 21.54
N LYS A 194 4.14 5.75 22.33
CA LYS A 194 4.16 5.96 23.77
C LYS A 194 5.11 4.98 24.49
N GLU A 195 5.10 3.71 24.11
CA GLU A 195 5.98 2.67 24.67
C GLU A 195 7.46 2.94 24.37
N ASN A 196 7.76 3.65 23.27
CA ASN A 196 9.12 4.03 22.88
C ASN A 196 9.48 5.48 23.24
N GLY A 197 8.70 6.14 24.11
CA GLY A 197 9.00 7.48 24.58
C GLY A 197 8.81 8.60 23.57
N LEU A 198 8.06 8.32 22.48
CA LEU A 198 7.73 9.27 21.43
C LEU A 198 6.34 9.87 21.63
N VAL A 199 6.16 11.08 21.14
CA VAL A 199 4.86 11.75 21.05
C VAL A 199 4.58 12.16 19.60
N GLU A 200 3.33 12.05 19.22
CA GLU A 200 2.84 12.56 17.95
C GLU A 200 2.72 14.09 18.04
N VAL A 201 3.38 14.79 17.14
CA VAL A 201 3.39 16.27 17.13
C VAL A 201 2.56 16.85 15.99
N GLU A 202 2.35 16.07 14.93
CA GLU A 202 1.62 16.55 13.77
C GLU A 202 1.04 15.40 12.94
N VAL A 203 -0.21 15.55 12.51
CA VAL A 203 -0.87 14.65 11.54
C VAL A 203 -0.65 15.17 10.13
N ILE A 204 -0.10 14.33 9.25
CA ILE A 204 0.12 14.65 7.84
C ILE A 204 -1.14 14.34 7.03
N ALA A 205 -1.72 13.15 7.23
CA ALA A 205 -2.92 12.72 6.52
C ALA A 205 -3.66 11.59 7.25
N GLU A 206 -4.97 11.56 7.11
CA GLU A 206 -5.79 10.41 7.48
C GLU A 206 -5.72 9.34 6.38
N ILE A 207 -5.64 8.10 6.79
CA ILE A 207 -5.43 6.94 5.92
C ILE A 207 -6.58 5.95 6.08
N SER A 208 -7.06 5.44 4.95
CA SER A 208 -7.97 4.30 4.86
C SER A 208 -7.60 3.39 3.70
N ALA A 209 -8.07 2.15 3.71
CA ALA A 209 -7.83 1.23 2.62
C ALA A 209 -8.68 1.58 1.39
N ARG A 210 -8.09 1.45 0.23
CA ARG A 210 -8.69 1.73 -1.08
C ARG A 210 -8.71 0.46 -1.93
N LEU A 211 -9.80 0.26 -2.68
CA LEU A 211 -9.77 -0.63 -3.82
C LEU A 211 -9.06 0.09 -4.97
N ILE A 212 -8.03 -0.53 -5.51
CA ILE A 212 -7.31 -0.02 -6.69
C ILE A 212 -7.49 -0.94 -7.88
N VAL A 213 -7.43 -0.36 -9.06
CA VAL A 213 -7.60 -1.05 -10.35
C VAL A 213 -6.49 -0.61 -11.29
N ASN A 214 -5.93 -1.53 -12.06
CA ASN A 214 -5.06 -1.19 -13.18
C ASN A 214 -5.89 -0.50 -14.27
N ARG A 215 -5.49 0.71 -14.66
CA ARG A 215 -6.25 1.54 -15.65
C ARG A 215 -6.39 0.87 -17.02
N ALA A 216 -5.36 0.19 -17.50
CA ALA A 216 -5.40 -0.50 -18.79
C ALA A 216 -6.33 -1.71 -18.72
N ALA A 217 -6.21 -2.51 -17.66
CA ALA A 217 -7.11 -3.63 -17.42
C ALA A 217 -8.57 -3.18 -17.29
N PHE A 218 -8.82 -2.07 -16.59
CA PHE A 218 -10.18 -1.54 -16.44
C PHE A 218 -10.81 -1.13 -17.78
N LYS A 219 -10.02 -0.57 -18.71
CA LYS A 219 -10.48 -0.22 -20.05
C LYS A 219 -10.73 -1.44 -20.93
N THR A 220 -9.86 -2.46 -20.85
CA THR A 220 -9.91 -3.63 -21.74
C THR A 220 -10.81 -4.75 -21.22
N ARG A 221 -11.15 -4.76 -19.93
CA ARG A 221 -11.98 -5.77 -19.25
C ARG A 221 -13.10 -5.12 -18.43
N ALA A 222 -13.68 -4.03 -18.93
CA ALA A 222 -14.70 -3.25 -18.22
C ALA A 222 -15.90 -4.09 -17.78
N ASP A 223 -16.36 -5.00 -18.63
CA ASP A 223 -17.50 -5.89 -18.38
C ASP A 223 -17.23 -6.88 -17.22
N THR A 224 -15.97 -7.17 -16.94
CA THR A 224 -15.57 -8.04 -15.82
C THR A 224 -15.25 -7.24 -14.56
N LEU A 225 -14.49 -6.17 -14.69
CA LEU A 225 -13.98 -5.39 -13.54
C LEU A 225 -15.00 -4.38 -13.02
N GLY A 226 -15.87 -3.85 -13.88
CA GLY A 226 -16.92 -2.89 -13.48
C GLY A 226 -17.87 -3.45 -12.41
N PRO A 227 -18.46 -4.63 -12.61
CA PRO A 227 -19.30 -5.30 -11.61
C PRO A 227 -18.58 -5.57 -10.29
N LEU A 228 -17.28 -5.96 -10.32
CA LEU A 228 -16.50 -6.18 -9.10
C LEU A 228 -16.28 -4.88 -8.32
N VAL A 229 -15.92 -3.80 -9.01
CA VAL A 229 -15.79 -2.47 -8.40
C VAL A 229 -17.12 -2.02 -7.77
N ALA A 230 -18.24 -2.25 -8.46
CA ALA A 230 -19.57 -1.94 -7.93
C ALA A 230 -19.91 -2.78 -6.68
N ALA A 231 -19.57 -4.06 -6.68
CA ALA A 231 -19.79 -4.95 -5.54
C ALA A 231 -18.98 -4.51 -4.31
N PHE A 232 -17.71 -4.15 -4.48
CA PHE A 232 -16.90 -3.62 -3.38
C PHE A 232 -17.42 -2.27 -2.86
N ARG A 233 -17.92 -1.41 -3.73
CA ARG A 233 -18.54 -0.14 -3.33
C ARG A 233 -19.78 -0.39 -2.46
N ALA A 234 -20.70 -1.23 -2.92
CA ALA A 234 -21.89 -1.60 -2.15
C ALA A 234 -21.53 -2.26 -0.81
N ALA A 235 -20.50 -3.14 -0.80
CA ALA A 235 -20.02 -3.77 0.42
C ALA A 235 -19.48 -2.73 1.43
N ALA A 236 -18.71 -1.76 0.96
CA ALA A 236 -18.15 -0.71 1.80
C ALA A 236 -19.25 0.24 2.35
N GLU A 237 -20.24 0.59 1.54
CA GLU A 237 -21.40 1.38 1.97
C GLU A 237 -22.19 0.65 3.05
N ALA A 238 -22.51 -0.64 2.84
CA ALA A 238 -23.25 -1.45 3.81
C ALA A 238 -22.49 -1.68 5.14
N LEU A 239 -21.16 -1.65 5.13
CA LEU A 239 -20.37 -1.74 6.38
C LEU A 239 -20.38 -0.40 7.14
N ARG A 240 -20.34 0.73 6.44
CA ARG A 240 -20.44 2.06 7.06
C ARG A 240 -21.79 2.31 7.70
N ASP A 241 -22.87 1.84 7.07
CA ASP A 241 -24.23 1.99 7.58
C ASP A 241 -24.50 1.09 8.80
N ALA A 242 -23.69 0.06 9.02
CA ALA A 242 -23.81 -0.89 10.12
C ALA A 242 -22.90 -0.57 11.34
N ALA A 243 -21.99 0.42 11.22
CA ALA A 243 -21.03 0.82 12.26
C ALA A 243 -21.54 2.02 13.08
#